data_2aeba90a28df7a7c80b0cf43a91ae0bb
#
_entry.id   2aeba90a28df7a7c80b0cf43a91ae0bb
#
_cell.length_a   1.000
_cell.length_b   1.000
_cell.length_c   1.000
_cell.angle_alpha   90.00
_cell.angle_beta   90.00
_cell.angle_gamma   90.00
#
_symmetry.space_group_name_H-M   'P 1'
#
loop_
_entity.id
_entity.type
_entity.pdbx_description
1 polymer ?
#
loop_
_entity_poly.entity_id
_entity_poly.type
_entity_poly.pdbx_seq_one_letter_code
_entity_poly.pdbx_strand_id
1 'polypeptide(L)'
;LPGADHRVFTAAGTTLPALEKALDILKPGGVLSLCIYYGKENGYEERDAVLRWLRGLDPRVWNVLRIDFPNRENDPPIPVFLLKE
;
A
#
# COMPACT_ATOMS: atom_id res chain seq x y z
N LEU A 1 -6.81 -13.96 -11.22
CA LEU A 1 -7.02 -15.39 -11.10
C LEU A 1 -8.41 -15.66 -10.55
N PRO A 2 -9.12 -16.63 -11.10
CA PRO A 2 -10.41 -17.01 -10.53
C PRO A 2 -10.25 -17.41 -9.06
N GLY A 3 -11.08 -16.84 -8.20
CA GLY A 3 -11.02 -17.12 -6.78
C GLY A 3 -10.01 -16.30 -5.99
N ALA A 4 -9.19 -15.51 -6.66
CA ALA A 4 -8.24 -14.64 -5.97
C ALA A 4 -8.99 -13.42 -5.40
N ASP A 5 -8.68 -13.06 -4.17
CA ASP A 5 -9.21 -11.86 -3.54
C ASP A 5 -8.34 -10.67 -3.95
N HIS A 6 -8.93 -9.70 -4.62
CA HIS A 6 -8.21 -8.53 -5.07
C HIS A 6 -8.95 -7.27 -4.62
N ARG A 7 -8.28 -6.46 -3.83
CA ARG A 7 -8.83 -5.21 -3.32
C ARG A 7 -7.98 -4.04 -3.75
N VAL A 8 -8.62 -2.92 -4.02
CA VAL A 8 -7.96 -1.70 -4.45
C VAL A 8 -8.18 -0.63 -3.38
N PHE A 9 -7.11 0.05 -3.01
CA PHE A 9 -7.14 1.07 -1.98
C PHE A 9 -6.32 2.27 -2.40
N THR A 10 -6.83 3.46 -2.12
CA THR A 10 -6.10 4.69 -2.39
C THR A 10 -5.80 5.39 -1.07
N ALA A 11 -4.53 5.63 -0.80
CA ALA A 11 -4.11 6.32 0.41
C ALA A 11 -3.84 7.79 0.12
N ALA A 12 -4.73 8.63 0.59
CA ALA A 12 -4.57 10.07 0.55
C ALA A 12 -5.07 10.59 1.89
N GLY A 13 -4.15 10.97 2.77
CA GLY A 13 -4.49 11.33 4.13
C GLY A 13 -4.28 10.16 5.10
N THR A 14 -4.81 10.29 6.29
CA THR A 14 -4.61 9.29 7.36
C THR A 14 -5.46 8.06 7.12
N THR A 15 -4.86 6.99 6.69
CA THR A 15 -5.56 5.78 6.29
C THR A 15 -5.07 4.50 6.98
N LEU A 16 -4.11 4.58 7.90
CA LEU A 16 -3.54 3.38 8.51
C LEU A 16 -4.58 2.47 9.16
N PRO A 17 -5.53 2.96 9.97
CA PRO A 17 -6.55 2.07 10.54
C PRO A 17 -7.38 1.36 9.47
N ALA A 18 -7.71 2.06 8.38
CA ALA A 18 -8.47 1.47 7.29
C ALA A 18 -7.65 0.42 6.55
N LEU A 19 -6.34 0.67 6.36
CA LEU A 19 -5.45 -0.30 5.74
C LEU A 19 -5.31 -1.56 6.58
N GLU A 20 -5.15 -1.41 7.89
CA GLU A 20 -5.07 -2.55 8.78
C GLU A 20 -6.33 -3.42 8.70
N LYS A 21 -7.49 -2.77 8.66
CA LYS A 21 -8.75 -3.47 8.52
C LYS A 21 -8.84 -4.21 7.18
N ALA A 22 -8.39 -3.56 6.10
CA ALA A 22 -8.37 -4.18 4.79
C ALA A 22 -7.47 -5.42 4.76
N LEU A 23 -6.33 -5.36 5.43
CA LEU A 23 -5.44 -6.52 5.52
C LEU A 23 -6.07 -7.67 6.29
N ASP A 24 -6.83 -7.36 7.35
CA ASP A 24 -7.47 -8.39 8.15
C ASP A 24 -8.50 -9.19 7.36
N ILE A 25 -9.20 -8.55 6.43
CA ILE A 25 -10.24 -9.23 5.66
C ILE A 25 -9.73 -9.85 4.37
N LEU A 26 -8.48 -9.58 4.00
CA LEU A 26 -7.90 -10.16 2.79
C LEU A 26 -7.61 -11.64 3.01
N LYS A 27 -8.05 -12.47 2.08
CA LYS A 27 -7.86 -13.90 2.16
C LYS A 27 -6.44 -14.32 1.78
N PRO A 28 -5.93 -15.44 2.30
CA PRO A 28 -4.66 -15.98 1.84
C PRO A 28 -4.64 -16.14 0.32
N GLY A 29 -3.55 -15.74 -0.31
CA GLY A 29 -3.46 -15.68 -1.76
C GLY A 29 -4.02 -14.40 -2.36
N GLY A 30 -4.65 -13.55 -1.56
CA GLY A 30 -5.21 -12.29 -2.02
C GLY A 30 -4.16 -11.21 -2.25
N VAL A 31 -4.57 -10.19 -2.97
CA VAL A 31 -3.73 -9.05 -3.32
C VAL A 31 -4.44 -7.76 -2.96
N LEU A 32 -3.75 -6.88 -2.27
CA LEU A 32 -4.20 -5.50 -2.06
C LEU A 32 -3.36 -4.58 -2.92
N SER A 33 -4.02 -3.82 -3.80
CA SER A 33 -3.37 -2.78 -4.58
C SER A 33 -3.57 -1.45 -3.87
N LEU A 34 -2.48 -0.80 -3.54
CA LEU A 34 -2.48 0.45 -2.81
C LEU A 34 -1.75 1.50 -3.64
N CYS A 35 -2.35 2.65 -3.81
CA CYS A 35 -1.68 3.78 -4.45
C CYS A 35 -1.55 4.91 -3.45
N ILE A 36 -0.32 5.32 -3.17
CA ILE A 36 -0.04 6.37 -2.19
C ILE A 36 0.15 7.68 -2.93
N TYR A 37 -0.75 8.62 -2.68
CA TYR A 37 -0.65 9.98 -3.20
C TYR A 37 -0.12 10.89 -2.11
N TYR A 38 0.79 11.77 -2.48
CA TYR A 38 1.41 12.70 -1.55
C TYR A 38 1.82 13.97 -2.29
N GLY A 39 2.31 14.95 -1.55
CA GLY A 39 2.73 16.21 -2.13
C GLY A 39 2.20 17.38 -1.32
N LYS A 40 1.93 18.49 -1.99
CA LYS A 40 1.55 19.75 -1.33
C LYS A 40 0.33 19.62 -0.43
N GLU A 41 -0.68 18.86 -0.84
CA GLU A 41 -1.93 18.76 -0.11
C GLU A 41 -1.98 17.56 0.82
N ASN A 42 -1.31 16.47 0.45
CA ASN A 42 -1.44 15.21 1.17
C ASN A 42 -0.33 14.95 2.18
N GLY A 43 0.68 15.79 2.21
CA GLY A 43 1.73 15.71 3.21
C GLY A 43 2.69 14.56 3.04
N TYR A 44 3.96 14.86 3.29
CA TYR A 44 5.01 13.84 3.24
C TYR A 44 5.03 12.98 4.50
N GLU A 45 4.52 13.50 5.61
CA GLU A 45 4.47 12.75 6.85
C GLU A 45 3.55 11.53 6.75
N GLU A 46 2.42 11.69 6.09
CA GLU A 46 1.48 10.59 5.89
C GLU A 46 2.07 9.53 4.97
N ARG A 47 2.74 9.96 3.89
CA ARG A 47 3.46 9.04 3.03
C ARG A 47 4.49 8.25 3.82
N ASP A 48 5.29 8.93 4.63
CA ASP A 48 6.34 8.28 5.40
C ASP A 48 5.77 7.33 6.45
N ALA A 49 4.65 7.68 7.05
CA ALA A 49 3.96 6.81 8.00
C ALA A 49 3.49 5.52 7.34
N VAL A 50 2.89 5.63 6.16
CA VAL A 50 2.41 4.46 5.42
C VAL A 50 3.59 3.58 5.00
N LEU A 51 4.66 4.18 4.47
CA LEU A 51 5.84 3.43 4.04
C LEU A 51 6.51 2.71 5.22
N ARG A 52 6.56 3.36 6.37
CA ARG A 52 7.12 2.75 7.58
C ARG A 52 6.27 1.57 8.04
N TRP A 53 4.96 1.73 8.00
CA TRP A 53 4.03 0.67 8.35
C TRP A 53 4.21 -0.54 7.42
N LEU A 54 4.35 -0.30 6.12
CA LEU A 54 4.58 -1.36 5.14
C LEU A 54 5.86 -2.14 5.44
N ARG A 55 6.92 -1.45 5.82
CA ARG A 55 8.20 -2.09 6.16
C ARG A 55 8.09 -2.98 7.39
N GLY A 56 7.17 -2.66 8.28
CA GLY A 56 6.97 -3.42 9.52
C GLY A 56 6.08 -4.65 9.37
N LEU A 57 5.51 -4.89 8.20
CA LEU A 57 4.66 -6.06 8.00
C LEU A 57 5.48 -7.35 8.03
N ASP A 58 4.88 -8.39 8.60
CA ASP A 58 5.55 -9.68 8.77
C ASP A 58 5.85 -10.29 7.39
N PRO A 59 7.14 -10.47 7.04
CA PRO A 59 7.51 -11.02 5.72
C PRO A 59 7.12 -12.48 5.53
N ARG A 60 6.76 -13.18 6.60
CA ARG A 60 6.25 -14.55 6.50
C ARG A 60 4.81 -14.59 6.01
N VAL A 61 4.10 -13.48 6.14
CA VAL A 61 2.69 -13.38 5.75
C VAL A 61 2.54 -12.48 4.52
N TRP A 62 3.31 -11.41 4.45
CA TRP A 62 3.14 -10.38 3.44
C TRP A 62 4.35 -10.22 2.55
N ASN A 63 4.11 -10.22 1.25
CA ASN A 63 5.09 -9.75 0.27
C ASN A 63 4.65 -8.38 -0.19
N VAL A 64 5.51 -7.39 0.03
CA VAL A 64 5.21 -5.99 -0.30
C VAL A 64 6.08 -5.59 -1.48
N LEU A 65 5.43 -5.20 -2.58
CA LEU A 65 6.11 -4.74 -3.77
C LEU A 65 5.82 -3.26 -3.97
N ARG A 66 6.86 -2.48 -4.12
CA ARG A 66 6.75 -1.05 -4.34
C ARG A 66 7.24 -0.72 -5.75
N ILE A 67 6.45 0.04 -6.49
CA ILE A 67 6.84 0.50 -7.82
C ILE A 67 7.41 1.90 -7.71
N ASP A 68 8.53 2.11 -8.36
CA ASP A 68 9.23 3.38 -8.36
C ASP A 68 9.29 3.95 -9.76
N PHE A 69 9.31 5.26 -9.87
CA PHE A 69 9.45 5.97 -11.15
C PHE A 69 10.70 6.84 -11.11
N PRO A 70 11.91 6.25 -11.31
CA PRO A 70 13.15 6.98 -11.07
C PRO A 70 13.38 8.16 -12.01
N ASN A 71 12.70 8.18 -13.15
CA ASN A 71 12.83 9.27 -14.12
C ASN A 71 11.73 10.33 -13.99
N ARG A 72 10.86 10.23 -12.99
CA ARG A 72 9.82 11.21 -12.76
C ARG A 72 10.14 12.09 -11.58
N GLU A 73 9.85 13.37 -11.76
CA GLU A 73 9.94 14.36 -10.69
C GLU A 73 8.52 14.75 -10.28
N ASN A 74 8.38 15.73 -9.41
CA ASN A 74 7.07 16.24 -8.98
C ASN A 74 6.20 15.23 -8.24
N ASP A 75 6.84 14.46 -7.37
CA ASP A 75 6.13 13.59 -6.43
C ASP A 75 5.13 12.63 -7.10
N PRO A 76 5.60 11.72 -7.95
CA PRO A 76 4.70 10.75 -8.56
C PRO A 76 4.08 9.85 -7.51
N PRO A 77 2.86 9.32 -7.75
CA PRO A 77 2.24 8.39 -6.82
C PRO A 77 3.08 7.13 -6.66
N ILE A 78 2.95 6.49 -5.52
CA ILE A 78 3.68 5.27 -5.23
C ILE A 78 2.71 4.08 -5.26
N PRO A 79 2.68 3.29 -6.34
CA PRO A 79 1.90 2.06 -6.36
C PRO A 79 2.58 1.00 -5.50
N VAL A 80 1.78 0.29 -4.72
CA VAL A 80 2.27 -0.79 -3.86
C VAL A 80 1.31 -1.96 -3.98
N PHE A 81 1.87 -3.16 -4.04
CA PHE A 81 1.08 -4.38 -4.03
C PHE A 81 1.46 -5.19 -2.80
N LEU A 82 0.44 -5.61 -2.06
CA LEU A 82 0.61 -6.47 -0.90
C LEU A 82 -0.01 -7.82 -1.20
N LEU A 83 0.81 -8.86 -1.18
CA LEU A 83 0.38 -10.22 -1.45
C LEU A 83 0.39 -10.99 -0.14
N LYS A 84 -0.76 -11.59 0.19
CA LYS A 84 -0.89 -12.39 1.42
C LYS A 84 -0.57 -13.85 1.13
N GLU A 85 0.36 -14.39 1.88
CA GLU A 85 0.73 -15.81 1.78
C GLU A 85 -0.38 -16.74 2.21
#